data_fbc3a02da237451b4a19b0dd48fd476c
#
_entry.id   fbc3a02da237451b4a19b0dd48fd476c
#
_cell.length_a   1.000
_cell.length_b   1.000
_cell.length_c   1.000
_cell.angle_alpha   90.00
_cell.angle_beta   90.00
_cell.angle_gamma   90.00
#
_symmetry.space_group_name_H-M   'P 1'
#
loop_
_entity.id
_entity.type
_entity.pdbx_description
1 polymer ?
#
loop_
_entity_poly.entity_id
_entity_poly.type
_entity_poly.pdbx_seq_one_letter_code
_entity_poly.pdbx_strand_id
1 'polypeptide(L)'
;MKQKVSDYIADYIANWGIRDVFTVTGGGAMHMNDAFGHHPKLHCTYQHHEQACAMAAEAYARMDNRMAAVCVTTGPGATNAITGVLGCWMDSIPMIVFSGQARYATTVAASGLKLRSMGVQECNIVPVVTSLTKYAQMVIDPKEIRYHLEKALYMAVNGRPGPVWLDIPLDVQGATIETEDLKGYDPKENPEETPAAISQDVVKEIVDRIA
;
A
#
# COMPACT_ATOMS: atom_id res chain seq x y z
N MET A 1 11.14 18.20 -11.46
CA MET A 1 9.88 18.36 -12.27
C MET A 1 8.69 18.41 -11.31
N LYS A 2 7.72 19.32 -11.56
CA LYS A 2 6.51 19.43 -10.71
C LYS A 2 5.49 18.37 -11.08
N GLN A 3 4.96 17.66 -10.09
CA GLN A 3 3.95 16.63 -10.28
C GLN A 3 3.01 16.56 -9.07
N LYS A 4 1.74 16.21 -9.29
CA LYS A 4 0.79 15.92 -8.21
C LYS A 4 1.14 14.58 -7.55
N VAL A 5 1.02 14.47 -6.22
CA VAL A 5 1.38 13.26 -5.48
C VAL A 5 0.65 12.03 -5.99
N SER A 6 -0.67 12.12 -6.25
CA SER A 6 -1.43 10.98 -6.79
C SER A 6 -0.94 10.52 -8.16
N ASP A 7 -0.53 11.46 -9.04
CA ASP A 7 0.02 11.11 -10.35
C ASP A 7 1.41 10.48 -10.20
N TYR A 8 2.22 10.98 -9.25
CA TYR A 8 3.51 10.38 -8.91
C TYR A 8 3.36 8.94 -8.42
N ILE A 9 2.37 8.67 -7.54
CA ILE A 9 2.06 7.31 -7.07
C ILE A 9 1.71 6.40 -8.25
N ALA A 10 0.83 6.86 -9.16
CA ALA A 10 0.41 6.09 -10.33
C ALA A 10 1.58 5.75 -11.25
N ASP A 11 2.40 6.74 -11.59
CA ASP A 11 3.61 6.54 -12.40
C ASP A 11 4.60 5.58 -11.71
N TYR A 12 4.78 5.73 -10.39
CA TYR A 12 5.74 4.93 -9.63
C TYR A 12 5.37 3.46 -9.63
N ILE A 13 4.11 3.12 -9.25
CA ILE A 13 3.66 1.73 -9.19
C ILE A 13 3.61 1.08 -10.58
N ALA A 14 3.20 1.83 -11.61
CA ALA A 14 3.19 1.35 -12.99
C ALA A 14 4.62 1.04 -13.51
N ASN A 15 5.59 1.89 -13.19
CA ASN A 15 6.99 1.68 -13.57
C ASN A 15 7.64 0.56 -12.74
N TRP A 16 7.18 0.34 -11.51
CA TRP A 16 7.62 -0.80 -10.68
C TRP A 16 7.12 -2.14 -11.25
N GLY A 17 6.06 -2.15 -12.04
CA GLY A 17 5.51 -3.33 -12.71
C GLY A 17 4.09 -3.73 -12.27
N ILE A 18 3.46 -2.97 -11.38
CA ILE A 18 2.04 -3.14 -11.06
C ILE A 18 1.22 -2.67 -12.27
N ARG A 19 0.25 -3.48 -12.69
CA ARG A 19 -0.61 -3.19 -13.84
C ARG A 19 -2.09 -3.10 -13.49
N ASP A 20 -2.49 -3.78 -12.43
CA ASP A 20 -3.89 -3.91 -12.04
C ASP A 20 -4.14 -3.26 -10.69
N VAL A 21 -5.19 -2.44 -10.64
CA VAL A 21 -5.69 -1.77 -9.44
C VAL A 21 -7.14 -2.17 -9.21
N PHE A 22 -7.42 -2.85 -8.12
CA PHE A 22 -8.77 -3.20 -7.70
C PHE A 22 -9.31 -2.12 -6.77
N THR A 23 -10.47 -1.53 -7.09
CA THR A 23 -10.91 -0.32 -6.40
C THR A 23 -12.43 -0.24 -6.23
N VAL A 24 -12.84 0.41 -5.14
CA VAL A 24 -14.13 1.06 -5.00
C VAL A 24 -13.86 2.56 -4.88
N THR A 25 -14.49 3.34 -5.74
CA THR A 25 -14.29 4.80 -5.73
C THR A 25 -14.89 5.45 -4.48
N GLY A 26 -14.26 6.52 -4.00
CA GLY A 26 -14.78 7.27 -2.87
C GLY A 26 -14.10 8.62 -2.68
N GLY A 27 -14.79 9.55 -2.01
CA GLY A 27 -14.36 10.94 -1.86
C GLY A 27 -12.99 11.10 -1.20
N GLY A 28 -12.67 10.26 -0.21
CA GLY A 28 -11.37 10.30 0.47
C GLY A 28 -10.19 9.83 -0.38
N ALA A 29 -10.44 9.16 -1.51
CA ALA A 29 -9.41 8.67 -2.45
C ALA A 29 -9.54 9.32 -3.84
N MET A 30 -10.26 10.43 -3.98
CA MET A 30 -10.65 10.97 -5.28
C MET A 30 -9.48 11.28 -6.21
N HIS A 31 -8.37 11.83 -5.70
CA HIS A 31 -7.21 12.14 -6.53
C HIS A 31 -6.45 10.88 -6.96
N MET A 32 -6.39 9.84 -6.10
CA MET A 32 -5.81 8.55 -6.46
C MET A 32 -6.70 7.81 -7.47
N ASN A 33 -8.02 7.81 -7.27
CA ASN A 33 -8.96 7.22 -8.24
C ASN A 33 -8.83 7.86 -9.63
N ASP A 34 -8.71 9.20 -9.68
CA ASP A 34 -8.48 9.95 -10.92
C ASP A 34 -7.14 9.56 -11.57
N ALA A 35 -6.05 9.60 -10.79
CA ALA A 35 -4.71 9.29 -11.28
C ALA A 35 -4.58 7.85 -11.80
N PHE A 36 -5.09 6.86 -11.06
CA PHE A 36 -5.04 5.45 -11.48
C PHE A 36 -5.94 5.18 -12.68
N GLY A 37 -7.17 5.76 -12.68
CA GLY A 37 -8.15 5.56 -13.75
C GLY A 37 -7.74 6.15 -15.10
N HIS A 38 -6.94 7.21 -15.12
CA HIS A 38 -6.43 7.85 -16.34
C HIS A 38 -5.02 7.41 -16.74
N HIS A 39 -4.32 6.63 -15.89
CA HIS A 39 -2.95 6.22 -16.18
C HIS A 39 -2.89 5.16 -17.31
N PRO A 40 -2.14 5.39 -18.41
CA PRO A 40 -2.20 4.54 -19.61
C PRO A 40 -1.68 3.10 -19.42
N LYS A 41 -0.92 2.84 -18.36
CA LYS A 41 -0.35 1.52 -18.07
C LYS A 41 -1.07 0.79 -16.92
N LEU A 42 -2.04 1.43 -16.27
CA LEU A 42 -2.81 0.84 -15.17
C LEU A 42 -4.21 0.46 -15.66
N HIS A 43 -4.66 -0.71 -15.27
CA HIS A 43 -6.01 -1.18 -15.49
C HIS A 43 -6.76 -1.20 -14.16
N CYS A 44 -7.81 -0.36 -14.04
CA CYS A 44 -8.65 -0.29 -12.86
C CYS A 44 -9.86 -1.21 -13.00
N THR A 45 -9.98 -2.17 -12.08
CA THR A 45 -11.18 -3.01 -11.94
C THR A 45 -12.03 -2.47 -10.80
N TYR A 46 -13.21 -1.95 -11.14
CA TYR A 46 -14.14 -1.37 -10.18
C TYR A 46 -15.04 -2.44 -9.60
N GLN A 47 -15.02 -2.58 -8.29
CA GLN A 47 -15.80 -3.55 -7.52
C GLN A 47 -16.97 -2.87 -6.80
N HIS A 48 -17.87 -3.68 -6.26
CA HIS A 48 -19.00 -3.21 -5.45
C HIS A 48 -18.75 -3.26 -3.94
N HIS A 49 -17.60 -3.83 -3.52
CA HIS A 49 -17.21 -3.95 -2.11
C HIS A 49 -15.69 -4.05 -1.98
N GLU A 50 -15.12 -3.38 -1.00
CA GLU A 50 -13.67 -3.28 -0.83
C GLU A 50 -13.03 -4.62 -0.42
N GLN A 51 -13.77 -5.47 0.28
CA GLN A 51 -13.33 -6.84 0.57
C GLN A 51 -13.09 -7.61 -0.75
N ALA A 52 -13.97 -7.44 -1.74
CA ALA A 52 -13.79 -8.05 -3.05
C ALA A 52 -12.56 -7.51 -3.78
N CYS A 53 -12.22 -6.21 -3.60
CA CYS A 53 -11.01 -5.64 -4.16
C CYS A 53 -9.75 -6.34 -3.61
N ALA A 54 -9.66 -6.50 -2.29
CA ALA A 54 -8.52 -7.14 -1.65
C ALA A 54 -8.43 -8.63 -2.01
N MET A 55 -9.54 -9.36 -2.02
CA MET A 55 -9.57 -10.78 -2.44
C MET A 55 -9.23 -10.96 -3.93
N ALA A 56 -9.65 -10.04 -4.80
CA ALA A 56 -9.29 -10.08 -6.21
C ALA A 56 -7.80 -9.81 -6.42
N ALA A 57 -7.22 -8.86 -5.71
CA ALA A 57 -5.79 -8.58 -5.74
C ALA A 57 -4.96 -9.77 -5.22
N GLU A 58 -5.43 -10.46 -4.17
CA GLU A 58 -4.86 -11.71 -3.67
C GLU A 58 -4.88 -12.80 -4.75
N ALA A 59 -6.04 -13.06 -5.33
CA ALA A 59 -6.20 -14.07 -6.37
C ALA A 59 -5.32 -13.77 -7.60
N TYR A 60 -5.23 -12.49 -7.99
CA TYR A 60 -4.37 -12.05 -9.07
C TYR A 60 -2.89 -12.39 -8.80
N ALA A 61 -2.41 -12.08 -7.59
CA ALA A 61 -1.02 -12.37 -7.22
C ALA A 61 -0.73 -13.90 -7.17
N ARG A 62 -1.72 -14.72 -6.80
CA ARG A 62 -1.59 -16.18 -6.81
C ARG A 62 -1.47 -16.77 -8.22
N MET A 63 -2.06 -16.12 -9.23
CA MET A 63 -2.09 -16.66 -10.58
C MET A 63 -0.75 -16.51 -11.32
N ASP A 64 -0.04 -15.40 -11.14
CA ASP A 64 1.16 -15.11 -11.93
C ASP A 64 2.33 -14.52 -11.14
N ASN A 65 2.24 -14.56 -9.80
CA ASN A 65 3.23 -14.00 -8.87
C ASN A 65 3.48 -12.48 -9.05
N ARG A 66 2.51 -11.76 -9.58
CA ARG A 66 2.59 -10.32 -9.71
C ARG A 66 1.74 -9.63 -8.65
N MET A 67 2.32 -8.66 -7.98
CA MET A 67 1.59 -7.85 -7.02
C MET A 67 0.60 -6.94 -7.74
N ALA A 68 -0.64 -6.89 -7.24
CA ALA A 68 -1.64 -5.90 -7.60
C ALA A 68 -1.76 -4.81 -6.53
N ALA A 69 -2.36 -3.70 -6.90
CA ALA A 69 -2.74 -2.64 -5.97
C ALA A 69 -4.22 -2.70 -5.62
N VAL A 70 -4.54 -2.30 -4.41
CA VAL A 70 -5.91 -2.05 -3.94
C VAL A 70 -6.02 -0.57 -3.63
N CYS A 71 -7.06 0.10 -4.13
CA CYS A 71 -7.34 1.49 -3.78
C CYS A 71 -8.74 1.61 -3.19
N VAL A 72 -8.81 2.09 -1.95
CA VAL A 72 -10.05 2.23 -1.18
C VAL A 72 -10.16 3.62 -0.56
N THR A 73 -11.35 4.02 -0.18
CA THR A 73 -11.57 5.32 0.45
C THR A 73 -11.36 5.27 1.97
N THR A 74 -11.57 6.39 2.64
CA THR A 74 -11.41 6.53 4.10
C THR A 74 -12.41 5.71 4.90
N GLY A 75 -12.08 5.43 6.15
CA GLY A 75 -12.96 4.86 7.17
C GLY A 75 -13.50 3.48 6.80
N PRO A 76 -14.83 3.34 6.65
CA PRO A 76 -15.45 2.04 6.32
C PRO A 76 -14.92 1.41 5.04
N GLY A 77 -14.54 2.21 4.03
CA GLY A 77 -13.91 1.71 2.83
C GLY A 77 -12.57 1.02 3.10
N ALA A 78 -11.74 1.63 3.95
CA ALA A 78 -10.47 1.03 4.37
C ALA A 78 -10.70 -0.22 5.23
N THR A 79 -11.57 -0.17 6.24
CA THR A 79 -11.81 -1.32 7.14
C THR A 79 -12.44 -2.50 6.42
N ASN A 80 -13.25 -2.30 5.39
CA ASN A 80 -13.83 -3.38 4.59
C ASN A 80 -12.78 -4.22 3.85
N ALA A 81 -11.63 -3.66 3.51
CA ALA A 81 -10.57 -4.40 2.81
C ALA A 81 -9.79 -5.39 3.72
N ILE A 82 -9.89 -5.24 5.04
CA ILE A 82 -9.05 -5.96 6.03
C ILE A 82 -9.13 -7.48 5.86
N THR A 83 -10.29 -8.05 5.59
CA THR A 83 -10.46 -9.50 5.44
C THR A 83 -9.57 -10.08 4.33
N GLY A 84 -9.52 -9.44 3.16
CA GLY A 84 -8.64 -9.90 2.08
C GLY A 84 -7.16 -9.63 2.37
N VAL A 85 -6.85 -8.55 3.06
CA VAL A 85 -5.47 -8.25 3.51
C VAL A 85 -4.99 -9.30 4.52
N LEU A 86 -5.86 -9.76 5.43
CA LEU A 86 -5.54 -10.86 6.35
C LEU A 86 -5.23 -12.15 5.58
N GLY A 87 -5.98 -12.48 4.53
CA GLY A 87 -5.68 -13.63 3.66
C GLY A 87 -4.27 -13.55 3.08
N CYS A 88 -3.89 -12.41 2.53
CA CYS A 88 -2.54 -12.17 2.02
C CYS A 88 -1.47 -12.28 3.11
N TRP A 89 -1.73 -11.79 4.31
CA TRP A 89 -0.81 -11.89 5.44
C TRP A 89 -0.56 -13.34 5.83
N MET A 90 -1.61 -14.15 5.96
CA MET A 90 -1.52 -15.56 6.36
C MET A 90 -0.75 -16.39 5.34
N ASP A 91 -0.99 -16.14 4.04
CA ASP A 91 -0.43 -16.94 2.95
C ASP A 91 0.82 -16.32 2.31
N SER A 92 1.36 -15.25 2.90
CA SER A 92 2.59 -14.59 2.43
C SER A 92 2.50 -14.04 1.00
N ILE A 93 1.36 -13.43 0.67
CA ILE A 93 1.08 -12.88 -0.66
C ILE A 93 1.34 -11.37 -0.66
N PRO A 94 2.20 -10.86 -1.57
CA PRO A 94 2.46 -9.43 -1.64
C PRO A 94 1.25 -8.68 -2.20
N MET A 95 0.88 -7.60 -1.53
CA MET A 95 -0.18 -6.69 -1.93
C MET A 95 0.16 -5.29 -1.46
N ILE A 96 -0.12 -4.27 -2.26
CA ILE A 96 -0.09 -2.88 -1.79
C ILE A 96 -1.49 -2.31 -1.71
N VAL A 97 -1.86 -1.79 -0.55
CA VAL A 97 -3.13 -1.12 -0.32
C VAL A 97 -2.89 0.38 -0.17
N PHE A 98 -3.62 1.15 -0.95
CA PHE A 98 -3.74 2.59 -0.79
C PHE A 98 -5.12 2.90 -0.22
N SER A 99 -5.18 3.50 0.96
CA SER A 99 -6.42 4.08 1.47
C SER A 99 -6.38 5.60 1.38
N GLY A 100 -7.48 6.18 0.98
CA GLY A 100 -7.69 7.60 1.14
C GLY A 100 -8.04 7.96 2.57
N GLN A 101 -7.81 9.22 2.95
CA GLN A 101 -8.13 9.73 4.27
C GLN A 101 -8.76 11.12 4.16
N ALA A 102 -9.45 11.57 5.21
CA ALA A 102 -9.82 12.97 5.38
C ALA A 102 -8.57 13.86 5.24
N ARG A 103 -8.75 15.15 4.95
CA ARG A 103 -7.62 16.11 4.95
C ARG A 103 -6.90 16.01 6.29
N TYR A 104 -5.58 15.91 6.28
CA TYR A 104 -4.80 15.73 7.50
C TYR A 104 -5.13 16.80 8.56
N ALA A 105 -5.22 18.07 8.16
CA ALA A 105 -5.56 19.18 9.05
C ALA A 105 -6.95 19.02 9.74
N THR A 106 -7.83 18.17 9.22
CA THR A 106 -9.16 17.90 9.78
C THR A 106 -9.24 16.55 10.49
N THR A 107 -8.12 15.91 10.78
CA THR A 107 -8.08 14.66 11.53
C THR A 107 -7.90 14.90 13.04
N VAL A 108 -8.30 13.94 13.84
CA VAL A 108 -8.04 13.95 15.30
C VAL A 108 -6.54 14.00 15.56
N ALA A 109 -5.74 13.29 14.78
CA ALA A 109 -4.28 13.28 14.92
C ALA A 109 -3.66 14.69 14.78
N ALA A 110 -4.13 15.47 13.81
CA ALA A 110 -3.67 16.85 13.62
C ALA A 110 -4.21 17.81 14.67
N SER A 111 -5.40 17.56 15.20
CA SER A 111 -6.05 18.48 16.17
C SER A 111 -5.40 18.47 17.55
N GLY A 112 -4.70 17.38 17.92
CA GLY A 112 -4.19 17.17 19.29
C GLY A 112 -5.28 16.98 20.35
N LEU A 113 -6.55 16.92 19.96
CA LEU A 113 -7.69 16.75 20.86
C LEU A 113 -7.99 15.27 21.12
N LYS A 114 -8.55 14.97 22.29
CA LYS A 114 -9.02 13.62 22.63
C LYS A 114 -10.44 13.38 22.09
N LEU A 115 -10.57 13.35 20.77
CA LEU A 115 -11.82 13.06 20.08
C LEU A 115 -11.81 11.64 19.52
N ARG A 116 -13.00 11.08 19.28
CA ARG A 116 -13.15 9.79 18.61
C ARG A 116 -12.92 9.91 17.09
N SER A 117 -13.43 10.95 16.49
CA SER A 117 -13.37 11.28 15.08
C SER A 117 -13.66 12.76 14.89
N MET A 118 -13.10 13.41 13.87
CA MET A 118 -13.31 14.80 13.52
C MET A 118 -13.58 14.96 12.01
N GLY A 119 -12.76 14.35 11.18
CA GLY A 119 -12.94 14.33 9.72
C GLY A 119 -14.11 13.44 9.28
N VAL A 120 -14.62 13.70 8.07
CA VAL A 120 -15.73 12.91 7.50
C VAL A 120 -15.25 11.46 7.32
N GLN A 121 -15.94 10.52 8.00
CA GLN A 121 -15.62 9.09 8.00
C GLN A 121 -14.18 8.78 8.44
N GLU A 122 -13.55 9.69 9.16
CA GLU A 122 -12.19 9.49 9.64
C GLU A 122 -12.05 8.19 10.45
N CYS A 123 -11.06 7.41 10.09
CA CYS A 123 -10.58 6.28 10.86
C CYS A 123 -9.06 6.26 10.80
N ASN A 124 -8.37 6.24 11.93
CA ASN A 124 -6.95 5.97 11.93
C ASN A 124 -6.72 4.49 11.65
N ILE A 125 -6.59 4.15 10.38
CA ILE A 125 -6.52 2.76 9.90
C ILE A 125 -5.14 2.12 10.23
N VAL A 126 -4.08 2.90 10.31
CA VAL A 126 -2.71 2.39 10.49
C VAL A 126 -2.57 1.49 11.70
N PRO A 127 -2.97 1.87 12.94
CA PRO A 127 -2.91 0.98 14.08
C PRO A 127 -3.74 -0.30 13.93
N VAL A 128 -4.83 -0.25 13.16
CA VAL A 128 -5.73 -1.39 12.94
C VAL A 128 -5.08 -2.45 12.06
N VAL A 129 -4.30 -2.04 11.06
CA VAL A 129 -3.70 -2.94 10.08
C VAL A 129 -2.23 -3.28 10.34
N THR A 130 -1.58 -2.63 11.30
CA THR A 130 -0.16 -2.83 11.60
C THR A 130 0.18 -4.30 11.91
N SER A 131 -0.71 -5.04 12.59
CA SER A 131 -0.50 -6.47 12.88
C SER A 131 -0.75 -7.40 11.69
N LEU A 132 -1.30 -6.89 10.61
CA LEU A 132 -1.71 -7.63 9.41
C LEU A 132 -0.93 -7.21 8.16
N THR A 133 0.09 -6.38 8.34
CA THR A 133 0.89 -5.83 7.23
C THR A 133 2.35 -5.79 7.62
N LYS A 134 3.22 -5.91 6.64
CA LYS A 134 4.67 -5.75 6.84
C LYS A 134 5.07 -4.28 7.04
N TYR A 135 4.28 -3.39 6.48
CA TYR A 135 4.46 -1.95 6.63
C TYR A 135 3.10 -1.25 6.50
N ALA A 136 2.79 -0.37 7.44
CA ALA A 136 1.62 0.48 7.39
C ALA A 136 2.00 1.90 7.81
N GLN A 137 1.65 2.90 6.99
CA GLN A 137 2.01 4.29 7.25
C GLN A 137 0.96 5.25 6.71
N MET A 138 0.59 6.26 7.51
CA MET A 138 -0.09 7.45 7.00
C MET A 138 0.98 8.44 6.51
N VAL A 139 0.93 8.79 5.23
CA VAL A 139 1.87 9.75 4.62
C VAL A 139 1.33 11.16 4.83
N ILE A 140 1.91 11.92 5.75
CA ILE A 140 1.44 13.26 6.11
C ILE A 140 2.25 14.38 5.43
N ASP A 141 3.52 14.14 5.09
CA ASP A 141 4.34 15.05 4.30
C ASP A 141 4.39 14.56 2.84
N PRO A 142 3.89 15.36 1.88
CA PRO A 142 3.96 15.00 0.46
C PRO A 142 5.38 14.69 -0.04
N LYS A 143 6.41 15.26 0.56
CA LYS A 143 7.82 15.05 0.18
C LYS A 143 8.36 13.67 0.58
N GLU A 144 7.69 12.99 1.50
CA GLU A 144 8.08 11.65 1.94
C GLU A 144 7.45 10.54 1.09
N ILE A 145 6.61 10.88 0.09
CA ILE A 145 5.87 9.89 -0.70
C ILE A 145 6.81 8.88 -1.39
N ARG A 146 7.93 9.32 -1.94
CA ARG A 146 8.90 8.43 -2.57
C ARG A 146 9.47 7.42 -1.57
N TYR A 147 9.90 7.90 -0.41
CA TYR A 147 10.47 7.07 0.65
C TYR A 147 9.47 5.97 1.08
N HIS A 148 8.22 6.35 1.32
CA HIS A 148 7.20 5.40 1.77
C HIS A 148 6.78 4.41 0.68
N LEU A 149 6.71 4.83 -0.59
CA LEU A 149 6.46 3.92 -1.71
C LEU A 149 7.58 2.90 -1.88
N GLU A 150 8.83 3.36 -1.91
CA GLU A 150 10.00 2.49 -2.06
C GLU A 150 10.08 1.49 -0.90
N LYS A 151 9.89 1.96 0.34
CA LYS A 151 9.89 1.10 1.53
C LYS A 151 8.75 0.09 1.49
N ALA A 152 7.53 0.51 1.19
CA ALA A 152 6.37 -0.37 1.13
C ALA A 152 6.57 -1.48 0.08
N LEU A 153 6.96 -1.10 -1.14
CA LEU A 153 7.18 -2.05 -2.23
C LEU A 153 8.34 -3.01 -1.93
N TYR A 154 9.43 -2.50 -1.35
CA TYR A 154 10.54 -3.33 -0.91
C TYR A 154 10.08 -4.36 0.13
N MET A 155 9.41 -3.92 1.18
CA MET A 155 8.96 -4.80 2.26
C MET A 155 7.91 -5.81 1.81
N ALA A 156 7.06 -5.45 0.85
CA ALA A 156 6.04 -6.36 0.33
C ALA A 156 6.63 -7.65 -0.26
N VAL A 157 7.79 -7.57 -0.90
CA VAL A 157 8.38 -8.68 -1.67
C VAL A 157 9.67 -9.26 -1.09
N ASN A 158 10.33 -8.55 -0.16
CA ASN A 158 11.59 -9.01 0.43
C ASN A 158 11.35 -9.75 1.76
N GLY A 159 12.22 -10.72 2.08
CA GLY A 159 12.03 -11.63 3.19
C GLY A 159 10.81 -12.54 2.94
N ARG A 160 9.96 -12.73 3.95
CA ARG A 160 8.66 -13.36 3.77
C ARG A 160 7.71 -12.35 3.14
N PRO A 161 7.19 -12.57 1.92
CA PRO A 161 6.28 -11.62 1.28
C PRO A 161 5.01 -11.38 2.09
N GLY A 162 4.38 -10.24 1.86
CA GLY A 162 3.12 -9.93 2.54
C GLY A 162 2.56 -8.56 2.16
N PRO A 163 1.36 -8.23 2.65
CA PRO A 163 0.70 -6.97 2.34
C PRO A 163 1.38 -5.79 3.01
N VAL A 164 1.27 -4.63 2.36
CA VAL A 164 1.68 -3.31 2.87
C VAL A 164 0.56 -2.30 2.67
N TRP A 165 0.55 -1.23 3.47
CA TRP A 165 -0.54 -0.26 3.49
C TRP A 165 -0.03 1.17 3.57
N LEU A 166 -0.46 2.02 2.64
CA LEU A 166 -0.23 3.46 2.69
C LEU A 166 -1.57 4.20 2.78
N ASP A 167 -1.75 4.95 3.87
CA ASP A 167 -2.92 5.80 4.09
C ASP A 167 -2.58 7.23 3.68
N ILE A 168 -3.27 7.78 2.67
CA ILE A 168 -2.89 9.05 2.04
C ILE A 168 -4.00 10.08 2.24
N PRO A 169 -3.81 11.08 3.10
CA PRO A 169 -4.75 12.18 3.27
C PRO A 169 -5.04 12.92 1.98
N LEU A 170 -6.28 13.40 1.84
CA LEU A 170 -6.78 14.03 0.61
C LEU A 170 -5.96 15.25 0.17
N ASP A 171 -5.51 16.05 1.11
CA ASP A 171 -4.64 17.21 0.87
C ASP A 171 -3.24 16.78 0.40
N VAL A 172 -2.71 15.68 0.91
CA VAL A 172 -1.46 15.07 0.44
C VAL A 172 -1.60 14.53 -0.97
N GLN A 173 -2.69 13.80 -1.27
CA GLN A 173 -2.95 13.29 -2.62
C GLN A 173 -2.94 14.38 -3.69
N GLY A 174 -3.52 15.56 -3.36
CA GLY A 174 -3.64 16.71 -4.26
C GLY A 174 -2.42 17.63 -4.25
N ALA A 175 -1.47 17.46 -3.35
CA ALA A 175 -0.29 18.32 -3.25
C ALA A 175 0.62 18.19 -4.47
N THR A 176 1.31 19.28 -4.82
CA THR A 176 2.33 19.30 -5.87
C THR A 176 3.72 19.19 -5.25
N ILE A 177 4.54 18.30 -5.78
CA ILE A 177 5.91 18.03 -5.33
C ILE A 177 6.93 18.26 -6.44
N GLU A 178 8.17 18.56 -6.07
CA GLU A 178 9.32 18.52 -6.98
C GLU A 178 9.95 17.12 -6.89
N THR A 179 9.80 16.35 -7.94
CA THR A 179 10.16 14.91 -7.94
C THR A 179 11.66 14.64 -7.79
N GLU A 180 12.51 15.61 -8.16
CA GLU A 180 13.96 15.50 -8.11
C GLU A 180 14.50 15.61 -6.67
N ASP A 181 13.75 16.28 -5.79
CA ASP A 181 14.16 16.56 -4.40
C ASP A 181 13.69 15.48 -3.41
N LEU A 182 12.99 14.45 -3.89
CA LEU A 182 12.41 13.44 -3.02
C LEU A 182 13.48 12.45 -2.52
N LYS A 183 13.54 12.30 -1.20
CA LYS A 183 14.37 11.27 -0.56
C LYS A 183 13.85 9.87 -0.89
N GLY A 184 14.73 8.97 -1.34
CA GLY A 184 14.45 7.55 -1.50
C GLY A 184 14.64 6.76 -0.20
N TYR A 185 14.22 5.51 -0.20
CA TYR A 185 14.44 4.55 0.87
C TYR A 185 15.74 3.76 0.63
N ASP A 186 16.54 3.56 1.68
CA ASP A 186 17.70 2.64 1.65
C ASP A 186 17.32 1.32 2.33
N PRO A 187 17.36 0.16 1.62
CA PRO A 187 17.10 -1.14 2.20
C PRO A 187 17.95 -1.50 3.43
N LYS A 188 19.09 -0.88 3.58
CA LYS A 188 19.96 -1.06 4.76
C LYS A 188 19.34 -0.55 6.07
N GLU A 189 18.31 0.29 5.98
CA GLU A 189 17.55 0.74 7.15
C GLU A 189 16.75 -0.41 7.80
N ASN A 190 16.46 -1.49 7.05
CA ASN A 190 15.73 -2.67 7.52
C ASN A 190 16.49 -3.98 7.17
N PRO A 191 17.68 -4.23 7.74
CA PRO A 191 18.50 -5.39 7.39
C PRO A 191 17.86 -6.73 7.73
N GLU A 192 16.92 -6.77 8.67
CA GLU A 192 16.22 -7.98 9.10
C GLU A 192 15.30 -8.57 8.01
N GLU A 193 14.92 -7.75 7.03
CA GLU A 193 14.12 -8.19 5.87
C GLU A 193 14.94 -8.95 4.83
N THR A 194 16.28 -8.97 4.97
CA THR A 194 17.15 -9.73 4.07
C THR A 194 17.24 -11.19 4.56
N PRO A 195 16.73 -12.17 3.78
CA PRO A 195 16.81 -13.56 4.18
C PRO A 195 18.26 -14.00 4.38
N ALA A 196 18.51 -14.71 5.48
CA ALA A 196 19.82 -15.35 5.67
C ALA A 196 20.06 -16.39 4.57
N ALA A 197 21.28 -16.44 4.03
CA ALA A 197 21.67 -17.48 3.08
C ALA A 197 21.55 -18.87 3.74
N ILE A 198 20.86 -19.79 3.08
CA ILE A 198 20.77 -21.18 3.54
C ILE A 198 22.12 -21.84 3.31
N SER A 199 22.67 -22.53 4.34
CA SER A 199 23.93 -23.26 4.19
C SER A 199 23.78 -24.46 3.25
N GLN A 200 24.86 -24.83 2.58
CA GLN A 200 24.89 -25.99 1.67
C GLN A 200 24.56 -27.30 2.41
N ASP A 201 24.89 -27.40 3.68
CA ASP A 201 24.58 -28.58 4.51
C ASP A 201 23.07 -28.72 4.74
N VAL A 202 22.36 -27.60 5.02
CA VAL A 202 20.90 -27.59 5.13
C VAL A 202 20.24 -27.92 3.80
N VAL A 203 20.75 -27.40 2.68
CA VAL A 203 20.25 -27.74 1.33
C VAL A 203 20.38 -29.23 1.09
N LYS A 204 21.55 -29.82 1.40
CA LYS A 204 21.80 -31.26 1.25
C LYS A 204 20.85 -32.09 2.11
N GLU A 205 20.67 -31.71 3.39
CA GLU A 205 19.73 -32.41 4.30
C GLU A 205 18.30 -32.40 3.76
N ILE A 206 17.84 -31.25 3.20
CA ILE A 206 16.50 -31.14 2.58
C ILE A 206 16.39 -32.08 1.40
N VAL A 207 17.37 -32.07 0.49
CA VAL A 207 17.40 -32.94 -0.70
C VAL A 207 17.39 -34.40 -0.31
N ASP A 208 18.21 -34.80 0.67
CA ASP A 208 18.29 -36.21 1.14
C ASP A 208 16.98 -36.69 1.78
N ARG A 209 16.14 -35.77 2.33
CA ARG A 209 14.82 -36.09 2.90
C ARG A 209 13.69 -36.19 1.84
N ILE A 210 13.89 -35.59 0.68
CA ILE A 210 12.90 -35.59 -0.41
C ILE A 210 13.14 -36.78 -1.35
N ALA A 211 14.39 -37.22 -1.49
CA ALA A 211 14.77 -38.37 -2.32
C ALA A 211 14.36 -39.72 -1.70
#